data_a114f53c17d16bcffeff2cc0ea897cc9
#
_entry.id   a114f53c17d16bcffeff2cc0ea897cc9
#
_cell.length_a   1.000
_cell.length_b   1.000
_cell.length_c   1.000
_cell.angle_alpha   90.00
_cell.angle_beta   90.00
_cell.angle_gamma   90.00
#
_symmetry.space_group_name_H-M   'P 1'
#
loop_
_entity.id
_entity.type
_entity.pdbx_description
1 polymer ?
#
loop_
_entity_poly.entity_id
_entity_poly.type
_entity_poly.pdbx_seq_one_letter_code
_entity_poly.pdbx_strand_id
1 'polypeptide(L)'
;TAGTHKASSIKVAEAAKVIENTQRDVNIGLINELAIIFNKLSIDTEEVLKAAGTKWNFVPFRPGLVGGHCIGVDPYYLTYKAQTVGYNPEIILAGRRLNDAMGIYVASQLIKAMLQKRIHLDGARVLVMGLTFKENCPDLRNTKVVDIISELQDYGVQVDCYDPWINSVEAEREYGIIPIFSPAEGQYDAIVIAVAHKQFTEMSIDQIHAFGKSSHVLYDLKYVVPAEASDLRL
;
A
#
# COMPACT_ATOMS: atom_id res chain seq x y z
N THR A 1 15.97 -16.83 18.42
CA THR A 1 15.86 -15.47 18.99
C THR A 1 17.25 -14.91 19.14
N ALA A 2 17.47 -13.67 18.72
CA ALA A 2 18.78 -13.02 18.69
C ALA A 2 19.34 -12.63 20.09
N GLY A 3 18.65 -12.98 21.18
CA GLY A 3 19.03 -12.59 22.53
C GLY A 3 18.75 -11.12 22.85
N THR A 4 19.34 -10.61 23.92
CA THR A 4 19.24 -9.22 24.35
C THR A 4 20.59 -8.51 24.19
N HIS A 5 20.54 -7.26 23.70
CA HIS A 5 21.71 -6.39 23.62
C HIS A 5 21.56 -5.23 24.59
N LYS A 6 22.52 -5.04 25.49
CA LYS A 6 22.56 -3.90 26.41
C LYS A 6 23.20 -2.70 25.71
N ALA A 7 22.38 -1.69 25.41
CA ALA A 7 22.89 -0.44 24.86
C ALA A 7 23.72 0.34 25.91
N SER A 8 24.67 1.14 25.43
CA SER A 8 25.56 1.94 26.29
C SER A 8 24.82 3.09 27.01
N SER A 9 23.68 3.53 26.51
CA SER A 9 22.82 4.53 27.15
C SER A 9 21.39 4.43 26.65
N ILE A 10 20.44 5.07 27.34
CA ILE A 10 19.04 5.19 26.94
C ILE A 10 18.94 5.86 25.55
N LYS A 11 19.70 6.94 25.31
CA LYS A 11 19.72 7.64 24.02
C LYS A 11 20.16 6.74 22.86
N VAL A 12 21.12 5.86 23.09
CA VAL A 12 21.56 4.87 22.08
C VAL A 12 20.48 3.84 21.82
N ALA A 13 19.79 3.37 22.86
CA ALA A 13 18.69 2.41 22.69
C ALA A 13 17.51 3.02 21.91
N GLU A 14 17.11 4.25 22.24
CA GLU A 14 16.07 4.98 21.52
C GLU A 14 16.46 5.22 20.06
N ALA A 15 17.66 5.70 19.81
CA ALA A 15 18.17 5.90 18.44
C ALA A 15 18.20 4.60 17.64
N ALA A 16 18.65 3.49 18.23
CA ALA A 16 18.69 2.18 17.60
C ALA A 16 17.28 1.72 17.16
N LYS A 17 16.25 1.96 17.97
CA LYS A 17 14.86 1.63 17.60
C LYS A 17 14.35 2.50 16.46
N VAL A 18 14.58 3.80 16.52
CA VAL A 18 14.11 4.76 15.53
C VAL A 18 14.76 4.50 14.16
N ILE A 19 16.07 4.23 14.12
CA ILE A 19 16.78 3.99 12.84
C ILE A 19 16.35 2.69 12.17
N GLU A 20 15.94 1.66 12.92
CA GLU A 20 15.41 0.42 12.34
C GLU A 20 14.16 0.70 11.49
N ASN A 21 13.22 1.48 12.01
CA ASN A 21 12.01 1.86 11.30
C ASN A 21 12.30 2.87 10.17
N THR A 22 13.15 3.86 10.42
CA THR A 22 13.54 4.86 9.41
C THR A 22 14.26 4.23 8.22
N GLN A 23 15.16 3.28 8.47
CA GLN A 23 15.83 2.55 7.39
C GLN A 23 14.84 1.78 6.53
N ARG A 24 13.86 1.12 7.16
CA ARG A 24 12.80 0.40 6.44
C ARG A 24 11.97 1.35 5.59
N ASP A 25 11.54 2.45 6.15
CA ASP A 25 10.75 3.48 5.46
C ASP A 25 11.47 4.05 4.23
N VAL A 26 12.74 4.43 4.38
CA VAL A 26 13.57 4.96 3.28
C VAL A 26 13.77 3.92 2.18
N ASN A 27 14.02 2.65 2.54
CA ASN A 27 14.18 1.60 1.55
C ASN A 27 12.88 1.28 0.80
N ILE A 28 11.72 1.29 1.49
CA ILE A 28 10.42 1.16 0.82
C ILE A 28 10.20 2.36 -0.10
N GLY A 29 10.55 3.58 0.32
CA GLY A 29 10.48 4.77 -0.51
C GLY A 29 11.31 4.63 -1.79
N LEU A 30 12.52 4.14 -1.70
CA LEU A 30 13.35 3.85 -2.88
C LEU A 30 12.66 2.83 -3.82
N ILE A 31 12.12 1.74 -3.30
CA ILE A 31 11.45 0.73 -4.13
C ILE A 31 10.15 1.27 -4.73
N ASN A 32 9.41 2.10 -4.02
CA ASN A 32 8.24 2.80 -4.54
C ASN A 32 8.61 3.74 -5.71
N GLU A 33 9.72 4.49 -5.59
CA GLU A 33 10.22 5.33 -6.68
C GLU A 33 10.60 4.49 -7.91
N LEU A 34 11.29 3.37 -7.69
CA LEU A 34 11.62 2.42 -8.76
C LEU A 34 10.37 1.84 -9.42
N ALA A 35 9.35 1.47 -8.65
CA ALA A 35 8.06 1.00 -9.20
C ALA A 35 7.40 2.06 -10.09
N ILE A 36 7.41 3.33 -9.68
CA ILE A 36 6.91 4.45 -10.51
C ILE A 36 7.71 4.58 -11.81
N ILE A 37 9.05 4.49 -11.73
CA ILE A 37 9.93 4.56 -12.90
C ILE A 37 9.67 3.39 -13.84
N PHE A 38 9.62 2.16 -13.33
CA PHE A 38 9.40 0.96 -14.13
C PHE A 38 8.03 0.94 -14.78
N ASN A 39 7.00 1.40 -14.08
CA ASN A 39 5.66 1.58 -14.66
C ASN A 39 5.69 2.52 -15.87
N LYS A 40 6.40 3.67 -15.79
CA LYS A 40 6.58 4.60 -16.92
C LYS A 40 7.37 3.98 -18.08
N LEU A 41 8.23 3.01 -17.83
CA LEU A 41 9.03 2.29 -18.82
C LEU A 41 8.34 1.02 -19.31
N SER A 42 7.14 0.69 -18.82
CA SER A 42 6.42 -0.55 -19.11
C SER A 42 7.24 -1.81 -18.75
N ILE A 43 7.95 -1.76 -17.63
CA ILE A 43 8.73 -2.85 -17.06
C ILE A 43 8.02 -3.35 -15.80
N ASP A 44 7.87 -4.65 -15.65
CA ASP A 44 7.29 -5.25 -14.43
C ASP A 44 8.28 -5.14 -13.25
N THR A 45 7.85 -4.48 -12.19
CA THR A 45 8.69 -4.23 -10.99
C THR A 45 9.10 -5.53 -10.32
N GLU A 46 8.20 -6.51 -10.24
CA GLU A 46 8.46 -7.79 -9.58
C GLU A 46 9.54 -8.61 -10.30
N GLU A 47 9.53 -8.60 -11.63
CA GLU A 47 10.58 -9.26 -12.42
C GLU A 47 11.95 -8.64 -12.19
N VAL A 48 12.02 -7.30 -12.13
CA VAL A 48 13.27 -6.59 -11.82
C VAL A 48 13.76 -6.93 -10.41
N LEU A 49 12.86 -6.93 -9.42
CA LEU A 49 13.21 -7.23 -8.04
C LEU A 49 13.64 -8.70 -7.87
N LYS A 50 13.02 -9.64 -8.59
CA LYS A 50 13.46 -11.05 -8.63
C LYS A 50 14.87 -11.18 -9.22
N ALA A 51 15.13 -10.51 -10.35
CA ALA A 51 16.44 -10.53 -10.98
C ALA A 51 17.53 -9.88 -10.09
N ALA A 52 17.24 -8.72 -9.50
CA ALA A 52 18.16 -8.06 -8.57
C ALA A 52 18.42 -8.91 -7.32
N GLY A 53 17.37 -9.57 -6.81
CA GLY A 53 17.42 -10.45 -5.64
C GLY A 53 18.29 -11.70 -5.78
N THR A 54 18.77 -12.01 -6.99
CA THR A 54 19.79 -13.07 -7.20
C THR A 54 21.16 -12.68 -6.66
N LYS A 55 21.39 -11.40 -6.36
CA LYS A 55 22.65 -10.90 -5.78
C LYS A 55 22.58 -11.00 -4.25
N TRP A 56 23.61 -11.55 -3.65
CA TRP A 56 23.70 -11.81 -2.21
C TRP A 56 23.56 -10.56 -1.32
N ASN A 57 23.92 -9.40 -1.84
CA ASN A 57 23.88 -8.12 -1.12
C ASN A 57 22.62 -7.27 -1.41
N PHE A 58 21.69 -7.78 -2.21
CA PHE A 58 20.42 -7.09 -2.44
C PHE A 58 19.46 -7.30 -1.28
N VAL A 59 18.92 -6.21 -0.73
CA VAL A 59 17.94 -6.28 0.36
C VAL A 59 16.54 -6.30 -0.22
N PRO A 60 15.74 -7.37 0.03
CA PRO A 60 14.48 -7.62 -0.69
C PRO A 60 13.31 -6.81 -0.13
N PHE A 61 13.35 -5.49 -0.26
CA PHE A 61 12.18 -4.65 -0.04
C PHE A 61 11.21 -4.74 -1.23
N ARG A 62 9.93 -4.50 -0.96
CA ARG A 62 8.85 -4.50 -1.95
C ARG A 62 8.18 -3.13 -1.98
N PRO A 63 7.60 -2.70 -3.12
CA PRO A 63 6.81 -1.49 -3.15
C PRO A 63 5.51 -1.70 -2.37
N GLY A 64 4.90 -0.61 -1.94
CA GLY A 64 3.63 -0.67 -1.24
C GLY A 64 3.34 0.55 -0.40
N LEU A 65 2.18 0.49 0.25
CA LEU A 65 1.72 1.53 1.15
C LEU A 65 2.41 1.39 2.50
N VAL A 66 2.93 2.48 3.03
CA VAL A 66 3.61 2.51 4.33
C VAL A 66 2.69 3.12 5.38
N GLY A 67 2.03 2.24 6.13
CA GLY A 67 1.13 2.60 7.25
C GLY A 67 1.63 2.09 8.60
N GLY A 68 0.70 2.02 9.56
CA GLY A 68 0.96 1.59 10.93
C GLY A 68 1.53 2.68 11.81
N HIS A 69 1.72 2.34 13.09
CA HIS A 69 2.09 3.31 14.13
C HIS A 69 3.60 3.49 14.34
N CYS A 70 4.45 2.74 13.63
CA CYS A 70 5.90 2.83 13.77
C CYS A 70 6.58 3.31 12.49
N ILE A 71 6.50 2.53 11.39
CA ILE A 71 7.27 2.80 10.17
C ILE A 71 6.87 4.14 9.54
N GLY A 72 5.58 4.47 9.52
CA GLY A 72 5.09 5.73 8.98
C GLY A 72 5.23 6.93 9.92
N VAL A 73 5.60 6.73 11.20
CA VAL A 73 5.57 7.76 12.24
C VAL A 73 6.97 8.06 12.80
N ASP A 74 7.76 7.04 13.16
CA ASP A 74 9.08 7.23 13.78
C ASP A 74 10.04 8.12 12.96
N PRO A 75 10.05 8.05 11.60
CA PRO A 75 10.88 8.96 10.82
C PRO A 75 10.56 10.44 11.05
N TYR A 76 9.30 10.79 11.32
CA TYR A 76 8.92 12.17 11.64
C TYR A 76 9.47 12.64 12.98
N TYR A 77 9.51 11.77 13.99
CA TYR A 77 10.15 12.10 15.27
C TYR A 77 11.65 12.34 15.09
N LEU A 78 12.31 11.51 14.26
CA LEU A 78 13.74 11.68 13.98
C LEU A 78 14.00 12.96 13.18
N THR A 79 13.18 13.27 12.18
CA THR A 79 13.32 14.51 11.38
C THR A 79 13.07 15.75 12.22
N TYR A 80 12.05 15.74 13.07
CA TYR A 80 11.80 16.82 14.03
C TYR A 80 13.01 17.02 14.94
N LYS A 81 13.54 15.93 15.53
CA LYS A 81 14.72 16.02 16.40
C LYS A 81 15.94 16.54 15.67
N ALA A 82 16.19 16.12 14.44
CA ALA A 82 17.28 16.61 13.60
C ALA A 82 17.18 18.13 13.39
N GLN A 83 15.99 18.62 13.05
CA GLN A 83 15.73 20.05 12.85
C GLN A 83 15.95 20.86 14.12
N THR A 84 15.60 20.33 15.31
CA THR A 84 15.86 21.04 16.58
C THR A 84 17.34 21.21 16.90
N VAL A 85 18.22 20.42 16.28
CA VAL A 85 19.69 20.56 16.41
C VAL A 85 20.35 21.19 15.17
N GLY A 86 19.55 21.80 14.28
CA GLY A 86 20.03 22.57 13.15
C GLY A 86 20.35 21.75 11.89
N TYR A 87 19.90 20.49 11.81
CA TYR A 87 20.11 19.64 10.62
C TYR A 87 18.79 19.35 9.88
N ASN A 88 18.77 19.55 8.57
CA ASN A 88 17.62 19.17 7.73
C ASN A 88 17.85 17.80 7.09
N PRO A 89 17.10 16.74 7.46
CA PRO A 89 17.33 15.37 6.99
C PRO A 89 16.70 15.14 5.61
N GLU A 90 17.40 15.42 4.54
CA GLU A 90 16.91 15.38 3.15
C GLU A 90 16.43 14.01 2.70
N ILE A 91 17.22 12.96 2.91
CA ILE A 91 16.91 11.58 2.46
C ILE A 91 15.66 11.06 3.16
N ILE A 92 15.57 11.24 4.48
CA ILE A 92 14.42 10.76 5.26
C ILE A 92 13.14 11.48 4.84
N LEU A 93 13.21 12.80 4.70
CA LEU A 93 12.06 13.59 4.24
C LEU A 93 11.66 13.28 2.81
N ALA A 94 12.61 13.02 1.91
CA ALA A 94 12.30 12.60 0.54
C ALA A 94 11.59 11.25 0.51
N GLY A 95 12.08 10.24 1.25
CA GLY A 95 11.43 8.93 1.38
C GLY A 95 10.01 9.04 1.94
N ARG A 96 9.83 9.86 2.98
CA ARG A 96 8.49 10.09 3.55
C ARG A 96 7.52 10.74 2.56
N ARG A 97 7.92 11.80 1.86
CA ARG A 97 7.05 12.44 0.85
C ARG A 97 6.60 11.45 -0.22
N LEU A 98 7.51 10.57 -0.66
CA LEU A 98 7.19 9.57 -1.66
C LEU A 98 6.20 8.53 -1.11
N ASN A 99 6.49 7.96 0.06
CA ASN A 99 5.62 6.97 0.68
C ASN A 99 4.23 7.53 0.99
N ASP A 100 4.13 8.78 1.43
CA ASP A 100 2.85 9.44 1.69
C ASP A 100 2.06 9.72 0.41
N ALA A 101 2.72 9.91 -0.73
CA ALA A 101 2.07 10.15 -2.01
C ALA A 101 1.59 8.85 -2.72
N MET A 102 1.95 7.66 -2.22
CA MET A 102 1.67 6.41 -2.92
C MET A 102 0.17 6.10 -3.04
N GLY A 103 -0.65 6.46 -2.06
CA GLY A 103 -2.11 6.26 -2.14
C GLY A 103 -2.72 7.04 -3.33
N ILE A 104 -2.37 8.31 -3.45
CA ILE A 104 -2.79 9.19 -4.56
C ILE A 104 -2.26 8.65 -5.90
N TYR A 105 -1.00 8.19 -5.94
CA TYR A 105 -0.42 7.59 -7.15
C TYR A 105 -1.23 6.38 -7.60
N VAL A 106 -1.55 5.45 -6.70
CA VAL A 106 -2.33 4.25 -6.99
C VAL A 106 -3.71 4.62 -7.53
N ALA A 107 -4.45 5.51 -6.87
CA ALA A 107 -5.74 5.97 -7.34
C ALA A 107 -5.66 6.59 -8.73
N SER A 108 -4.67 7.46 -8.99
CA SER A 108 -4.44 8.07 -10.30
C SER A 108 -4.17 7.04 -11.41
N GLN A 109 -3.39 5.98 -11.14
CA GLN A 109 -3.13 4.92 -12.11
C GLN A 109 -4.40 4.10 -12.40
N LEU A 110 -5.20 3.79 -11.35
CA LEU A 110 -6.47 3.10 -11.51
C LEU A 110 -7.42 3.89 -12.40
N ILE A 111 -7.61 5.18 -12.12
CA ILE A 111 -8.47 6.10 -12.92
C ILE A 111 -8.03 6.12 -14.38
N LYS A 112 -6.72 6.21 -14.63
CA LYS A 112 -6.17 6.14 -15.99
C LYS A 112 -6.55 4.85 -16.70
N ALA A 113 -6.38 3.70 -16.04
CA ALA A 113 -6.70 2.40 -16.63
C ALA A 113 -8.21 2.25 -16.90
N MET A 114 -9.06 2.73 -15.99
CA MET A 114 -10.51 2.76 -16.18
C MET A 114 -10.89 3.58 -17.43
N LEU A 115 -10.32 4.79 -17.59
CA LEU A 115 -10.54 5.63 -18.77
C LEU A 115 -10.04 4.97 -20.07
N GLN A 116 -8.90 4.29 -20.04
CA GLN A 116 -8.39 3.55 -21.19
C GLN A 116 -9.33 2.41 -21.64
N LYS A 117 -9.97 1.76 -20.67
CA LYS A 117 -11.05 0.76 -20.92
C LYS A 117 -12.41 1.40 -21.23
N ARG A 118 -12.49 2.74 -21.34
CA ARG A 118 -13.72 3.50 -21.59
C ARG A 118 -14.79 3.31 -20.50
N ILE A 119 -14.36 3.07 -19.27
CA ILE A 119 -15.23 3.03 -18.09
C ILE A 119 -15.53 4.47 -17.70
N HIS A 120 -16.82 4.79 -17.55
CA HIS A 120 -17.27 6.09 -17.11
C HIS A 120 -17.08 6.22 -15.61
N LEU A 121 -16.45 7.30 -15.14
CA LEU A 121 -16.07 7.44 -13.71
C LEU A 121 -17.25 7.84 -12.83
N ASP A 122 -18.12 8.73 -13.33
CA ASP A 122 -19.26 9.18 -12.56
C ASP A 122 -20.22 8.00 -12.29
N GLY A 123 -20.38 7.66 -11.01
CA GLY A 123 -21.14 6.51 -10.56
C GLY A 123 -20.45 5.15 -10.75
N ALA A 124 -19.20 5.11 -11.20
CA ALA A 124 -18.42 3.86 -11.22
C ALA A 124 -18.27 3.30 -9.81
N ARG A 125 -18.26 1.97 -9.69
CA ARG A 125 -18.05 1.29 -8.42
C ARG A 125 -16.71 0.59 -8.39
N VAL A 126 -15.93 0.83 -7.34
CA VAL A 126 -14.62 0.19 -7.11
C VAL A 126 -14.69 -0.65 -5.84
N LEU A 127 -14.21 -1.88 -5.92
CA LEU A 127 -13.98 -2.73 -4.77
C LEU A 127 -12.54 -2.57 -4.31
N VAL A 128 -12.33 -2.18 -3.04
CA VAL A 128 -11.03 -2.19 -2.39
C VAL A 128 -10.98 -3.38 -1.43
N MET A 129 -10.08 -4.32 -1.71
CA MET A 129 -9.88 -5.55 -0.93
C MET A 129 -8.71 -5.35 0.05
N GLY A 130 -9.03 -5.22 1.33
CA GLY A 130 -8.12 -4.94 2.43
C GLY A 130 -8.08 -3.47 2.82
N LEU A 131 -8.20 -3.21 4.12
CA LEU A 131 -8.12 -1.88 4.73
C LEU A 131 -7.04 -1.79 5.81
N THR A 132 -6.67 -2.91 6.43
CA THR A 132 -5.62 -2.95 7.45
C THR A 132 -4.26 -2.52 6.87
N PHE A 133 -3.36 -2.03 7.74
CA PHE A 133 -2.05 -1.56 7.27
C PHE A 133 -1.10 -2.71 6.87
N LYS A 134 -1.40 -3.95 7.26
CA LYS A 134 -0.64 -5.15 6.87
C LYS A 134 -1.50 -6.42 6.89
N GLU A 135 -0.98 -7.46 6.28
CA GLU A 135 -1.63 -8.76 6.09
C GLU A 135 -1.94 -9.45 7.42
N ASN A 136 -3.13 -10.08 7.50
CA ASN A 136 -3.54 -10.99 8.57
C ASN A 136 -3.41 -10.37 9.99
N CYS A 137 -3.72 -9.09 10.10
CA CYS A 137 -3.64 -8.35 11.34
C CYS A 137 -4.83 -7.38 11.45
N PRO A 138 -5.61 -7.41 12.53
CA PRO A 138 -6.77 -6.54 12.72
C PRO A 138 -6.37 -5.13 13.20
N ASP A 139 -5.44 -4.47 12.52
CA ASP A 139 -4.91 -3.17 12.91
C ASP A 139 -5.10 -2.15 11.77
N LEU A 140 -5.91 -1.13 12.02
CA LEU A 140 -6.27 -0.07 11.08
C LEU A 140 -5.41 1.19 11.22
N ARG A 141 -4.55 1.28 12.25
CA ARG A 141 -3.86 2.53 12.56
C ARG A 141 -3.00 3.03 11.42
N ASN A 142 -3.24 4.28 10.99
CA ASN A 142 -2.52 4.95 9.91
C ASN A 142 -2.46 4.13 8.61
N THR A 143 -3.51 3.37 8.30
CA THR A 143 -3.55 2.67 7.02
C THR A 143 -3.58 3.66 5.85
N LYS A 144 -2.71 3.46 4.86
CA LYS A 144 -2.66 4.29 3.66
C LYS A 144 -3.66 3.88 2.58
N VAL A 145 -4.45 2.84 2.83
CA VAL A 145 -5.55 2.46 1.95
C VAL A 145 -6.65 3.52 1.98
N VAL A 146 -6.81 4.23 3.09
CA VAL A 146 -7.76 5.34 3.18
C VAL A 146 -7.46 6.47 2.20
N ASP A 147 -6.17 6.71 1.90
CA ASP A 147 -5.76 7.74 0.93
C ASP A 147 -6.23 7.34 -0.49
N ILE A 148 -6.18 6.04 -0.84
CA ILE A 148 -6.73 5.52 -2.11
C ILE A 148 -8.24 5.74 -2.16
N ILE A 149 -8.96 5.36 -1.09
CA ILE A 149 -10.42 5.46 -1.03
C ILE A 149 -10.86 6.92 -1.16
N SER A 150 -10.24 7.81 -0.40
CA SER A 150 -10.54 9.25 -0.44
C SER A 150 -10.29 9.84 -1.82
N GLU A 151 -9.14 9.56 -2.43
CA GLU A 151 -8.81 10.07 -3.76
C GLU A 151 -9.79 9.55 -4.83
N LEU A 152 -10.20 8.28 -4.77
CA LEU A 152 -11.21 7.74 -5.69
C LEU A 152 -12.58 8.41 -5.51
N GLN A 153 -12.98 8.68 -4.26
CA GLN A 153 -14.22 9.39 -3.97
C GLN A 153 -14.20 10.84 -4.49
N ASP A 154 -13.06 11.51 -4.45
CA ASP A 154 -12.88 12.86 -5.01
C ASP A 154 -13.09 12.88 -6.53
N TYR A 155 -12.86 11.76 -7.23
CA TYR A 155 -13.22 11.58 -8.64
C TYR A 155 -14.69 11.21 -8.89
N GLY A 156 -15.53 11.16 -7.84
CA GLY A 156 -16.94 10.77 -7.94
C GLY A 156 -17.19 9.27 -8.04
N VAL A 157 -16.19 8.46 -7.73
CA VAL A 157 -16.28 6.99 -7.74
C VAL A 157 -16.89 6.50 -6.42
N GLN A 158 -17.80 5.54 -6.52
CA GLN A 158 -18.33 4.84 -5.34
C GLN A 158 -17.36 3.73 -4.93
N VAL A 159 -16.94 3.72 -3.67
CA VAL A 159 -15.96 2.74 -3.18
C VAL A 159 -16.58 1.84 -2.12
N ASP A 160 -16.61 0.55 -2.41
CA ASP A 160 -16.90 -0.48 -1.42
C ASP A 160 -15.58 -1.03 -0.89
N CYS A 161 -15.44 -1.09 0.44
CA CYS A 161 -14.28 -1.65 1.09
C CYS A 161 -14.63 -2.99 1.73
N TYR A 162 -13.85 -4.03 1.45
CA TYR A 162 -13.98 -5.35 2.05
C TYR A 162 -12.68 -5.78 2.73
N ASP A 163 -12.75 -6.07 4.02
CA ASP A 163 -11.63 -6.61 4.77
C ASP A 163 -12.12 -7.60 5.83
N PRO A 164 -11.71 -8.89 5.77
CA PRO A 164 -12.18 -9.92 6.69
C PRO A 164 -11.59 -9.83 8.10
N TRP A 165 -10.61 -8.96 8.33
CA TRP A 165 -9.88 -8.83 9.61
C TRP A 165 -10.35 -7.67 10.47
N ILE A 166 -11.11 -6.72 9.93
CA ILE A 166 -11.43 -5.47 10.63
C ILE A 166 -12.72 -5.54 11.42
N ASN A 167 -12.78 -4.69 12.43
CA ASN A 167 -14.02 -4.35 13.11
C ASN A 167 -14.68 -3.16 12.40
N SER A 168 -15.91 -3.36 11.88
CA SER A 168 -16.64 -2.32 11.14
C SER A 168 -16.89 -1.06 11.96
N VAL A 169 -17.17 -1.20 13.26
CA VAL A 169 -17.40 -0.04 14.15
C VAL A 169 -16.12 0.79 14.34
N GLU A 170 -14.96 0.12 14.38
CA GLU A 170 -13.68 0.83 14.47
C GLU A 170 -13.35 1.55 13.16
N ALA A 171 -13.55 0.92 12.01
CA ALA A 171 -13.32 1.52 10.70
C ALA A 171 -14.22 2.75 10.47
N GLU A 172 -15.49 2.66 10.84
CA GLU A 172 -16.42 3.78 10.76
C GLU A 172 -16.01 4.93 11.68
N ARG A 173 -15.64 4.62 12.92
CA ARG A 173 -15.22 5.64 13.91
C ARG A 173 -13.93 6.36 13.50
N GLU A 174 -12.91 5.61 13.03
CA GLU A 174 -11.59 6.16 12.74
C GLU A 174 -11.52 6.87 11.38
N TYR A 175 -12.26 6.34 10.38
CA TYR A 175 -12.12 6.79 8.98
C TYR A 175 -13.44 7.12 8.29
N GLY A 176 -14.58 6.94 8.94
CA GLY A 176 -15.90 7.11 8.30
C GLY A 176 -16.19 6.05 7.23
N ILE A 177 -15.44 4.95 7.18
CA ILE A 177 -15.60 3.89 6.20
C ILE A 177 -16.44 2.78 6.82
N ILE A 178 -17.54 2.43 6.15
CA ILE A 178 -18.39 1.29 6.52
C ILE A 178 -18.04 0.13 5.59
N PRO A 179 -17.27 -0.87 6.06
CA PRO A 179 -16.90 -2.01 5.22
C PRO A 179 -18.11 -2.86 4.90
N ILE A 180 -18.13 -3.41 3.68
CA ILE A 180 -19.15 -4.37 3.29
C ILE A 180 -18.86 -5.76 3.89
N PHE A 181 -19.90 -6.54 4.13
CA PHE A 181 -19.77 -7.91 4.67
C PHE A 181 -19.22 -8.88 3.63
N SER A 182 -19.64 -8.75 2.38
CA SER A 182 -19.20 -9.59 1.27
C SER A 182 -19.33 -8.82 -0.05
N PRO A 183 -18.35 -8.90 -0.95
CA PRO A 183 -18.45 -8.34 -2.28
C PRO A 183 -19.53 -9.04 -3.11
N ALA A 184 -20.27 -8.27 -3.91
CA ALA A 184 -21.26 -8.82 -4.84
C ALA A 184 -20.60 -9.08 -6.21
N GLU A 185 -20.96 -10.19 -6.84
CA GLU A 185 -20.45 -10.55 -8.17
C GLU A 185 -21.01 -9.61 -9.26
N GLY A 186 -20.19 -9.34 -10.29
CA GLY A 186 -20.56 -8.56 -11.47
C GLY A 186 -20.88 -7.08 -11.21
N GLN A 187 -20.46 -6.51 -10.08
CA GLN A 187 -20.88 -5.17 -9.67
C GLN A 187 -19.82 -4.08 -9.85
N TYR A 188 -18.53 -4.46 -9.95
CA TYR A 188 -17.45 -3.51 -9.84
C TYR A 188 -16.81 -3.19 -11.20
N ASP A 189 -16.58 -1.91 -11.44
CA ASP A 189 -15.87 -1.39 -12.60
C ASP A 189 -14.35 -1.50 -12.42
N ALA A 190 -13.90 -1.57 -11.17
CA ALA A 190 -12.52 -1.91 -10.85
C ALA A 190 -12.42 -2.62 -9.50
N ILE A 191 -11.33 -3.40 -9.33
CA ILE A 191 -10.98 -4.13 -8.13
C ILE A 191 -9.54 -3.78 -7.79
N VAL A 192 -9.29 -3.38 -6.53
CA VAL A 192 -7.95 -3.10 -6.00
C VAL A 192 -7.64 -4.09 -4.89
N ILE A 193 -6.60 -4.90 -5.07
CA ILE A 193 -6.07 -5.75 -3.99
C ILE A 193 -5.03 -4.93 -3.24
N ALA A 194 -5.46 -4.29 -2.14
CA ALA A 194 -4.63 -3.37 -1.36
C ALA A 194 -3.81 -4.06 -0.27
N VAL A 195 -4.31 -5.19 0.27
CA VAL A 195 -3.65 -5.97 1.32
C VAL A 195 -3.72 -7.46 0.98
N ALA A 196 -2.61 -8.20 1.13
CA ALA A 196 -2.54 -9.62 0.81
C ALA A 196 -2.98 -10.51 1.98
N HIS A 197 -4.23 -10.36 2.43
CA HIS A 197 -4.78 -11.27 3.43
C HIS A 197 -4.83 -12.70 2.90
N LYS A 198 -4.67 -13.67 3.80
CA LYS A 198 -4.73 -15.09 3.46
C LYS A 198 -6.01 -15.44 2.68
N GLN A 199 -7.15 -14.89 3.09
CA GLN A 199 -8.42 -15.09 2.41
C GLN A 199 -8.37 -14.67 0.93
N PHE A 200 -7.65 -13.61 0.59
CA PHE A 200 -7.51 -13.12 -0.78
C PHE A 200 -6.49 -13.94 -1.57
N THR A 201 -5.38 -14.33 -0.94
CA THR A 201 -4.35 -15.16 -1.59
C THR A 201 -4.79 -16.60 -1.84
N GLU A 202 -5.84 -17.07 -1.15
CA GLU A 202 -6.46 -18.39 -1.34
C GLU A 202 -7.62 -18.37 -2.35
N MET A 203 -8.08 -17.19 -2.77
CA MET A 203 -9.08 -17.08 -3.84
C MET A 203 -8.47 -17.46 -5.20
N SER A 204 -9.27 -18.13 -6.03
CA SER A 204 -8.89 -18.31 -7.43
C SER A 204 -8.97 -16.99 -8.19
N ILE A 205 -8.23 -16.91 -9.29
CA ILE A 205 -8.28 -15.75 -10.22
C ILE A 205 -9.73 -15.50 -10.66
N ASP A 206 -10.45 -16.54 -11.01
CA ASP A 206 -11.86 -16.46 -11.46
C ASP A 206 -12.78 -15.90 -10.36
N GLN A 207 -12.55 -16.26 -9.10
CA GLN A 207 -13.32 -15.72 -7.97
C GLN A 207 -13.08 -14.22 -7.78
N ILE A 208 -11.85 -13.75 -7.95
CA ILE A 208 -11.54 -12.32 -7.86
C ILE A 208 -12.19 -11.57 -9.04
N HIS A 209 -12.03 -12.08 -10.26
CA HIS A 209 -12.63 -11.47 -11.45
C HIS A 209 -14.17 -11.52 -11.44
N ALA A 210 -14.77 -12.51 -10.78
CA ALA A 210 -16.24 -12.62 -10.67
C ALA A 210 -16.89 -11.40 -9.98
N PHE A 211 -16.17 -10.68 -9.14
CA PHE A 211 -16.68 -9.43 -8.56
C PHE A 211 -16.80 -8.31 -9.60
N GLY A 212 -15.95 -8.32 -10.63
CA GLY A 212 -15.93 -7.33 -11.69
C GLY A 212 -17.08 -7.48 -12.68
N LYS A 213 -17.48 -6.37 -13.31
CA LYS A 213 -18.33 -6.37 -14.50
C LYS A 213 -17.60 -7.04 -15.66
N SER A 214 -18.28 -7.30 -16.76
CA SER A 214 -17.67 -7.91 -17.96
C SER A 214 -16.45 -7.13 -18.48
N SER A 215 -16.43 -5.81 -18.30
CA SER A 215 -15.25 -4.97 -18.51
C SER A 215 -14.93 -4.30 -17.17
N HIS A 216 -13.81 -4.63 -16.59
CA HIS A 216 -13.33 -4.06 -15.33
C HIS A 216 -11.81 -3.94 -15.35
N VAL A 217 -11.25 -3.24 -14.36
CA VAL A 217 -9.81 -3.13 -14.12
C VAL A 217 -9.46 -3.91 -12.85
N LEU A 218 -8.47 -4.79 -12.91
CA LEU A 218 -7.87 -5.41 -11.72
C LEU A 218 -6.49 -4.77 -11.45
N TYR A 219 -6.35 -4.13 -10.29
CA TYR A 219 -5.10 -3.56 -9.82
C TYR A 219 -4.60 -4.34 -8.61
N ASP A 220 -3.51 -5.06 -8.77
CA ASP A 220 -2.88 -5.84 -7.70
C ASP A 220 -1.66 -5.10 -7.13
N LEU A 221 -1.80 -4.54 -5.92
CA LEU A 221 -0.72 -3.84 -5.24
C LEU A 221 0.24 -4.79 -4.50
N LYS A 222 -0.12 -6.07 -4.39
CA LYS A 222 0.52 -7.02 -3.47
C LYS A 222 1.02 -8.30 -4.16
N TYR A 223 0.95 -8.36 -5.49
CA TYR A 223 1.35 -9.54 -6.29
C TYR A 223 0.64 -10.83 -5.84
N VAL A 224 -0.65 -10.72 -5.55
CA VAL A 224 -1.51 -11.85 -5.14
C VAL A 224 -1.84 -12.73 -6.34
N VAL A 225 -2.02 -12.11 -7.52
CA VAL A 225 -2.30 -12.82 -8.76
C VAL A 225 -1.10 -12.78 -9.73
N PRO A 226 -1.02 -13.72 -10.69
CA PRO A 226 -0.03 -13.64 -11.76
C PRO A 226 -0.14 -12.34 -12.58
N ALA A 227 0.95 -11.93 -13.21
CA ALA A 227 1.00 -10.66 -13.96
C ALA A 227 -0.06 -10.57 -15.06
N GLU A 228 -0.25 -11.68 -15.78
CA GLU A 228 -1.21 -11.81 -16.88
C GLU A 228 -2.68 -11.76 -16.43
N ALA A 229 -2.94 -11.93 -15.15
CA ALA A 229 -4.29 -11.88 -14.58
C ALA A 229 -4.67 -10.50 -14.04
N SER A 230 -3.77 -9.53 -14.06
CA SER A 230 -4.05 -8.16 -13.61
C SER A 230 -3.79 -7.14 -14.70
N ASP A 231 -4.55 -6.05 -14.70
CA ASP A 231 -4.33 -4.94 -15.64
C ASP A 231 -3.19 -4.02 -15.17
N LEU A 232 -3.06 -3.91 -13.85
CA LEU A 232 -2.06 -3.07 -13.20
C LEU A 232 -1.42 -3.81 -12.01
N ARG A 233 -0.14 -3.54 -11.82
CA ARG A 233 0.63 -3.94 -10.63
C ARG A 233 1.44 -2.73 -10.13
N LEU A 234 1.77 -2.74 -8.83
CA LEU A 234 2.58 -1.67 -8.26
C LEU A 234 4.07 -1.90 -8.53
#